data_683ac8a165fcd412cf95d25d85c96739
#
_entry.id   683ac8a165fcd412cf95d25d85c96739
#
_cell.length_a   1.000
_cell.length_b   1.000
_cell.length_c   1.000
_cell.angle_alpha   90.00
_cell.angle_beta   90.00
_cell.angle_gamma   90.00
#
_symmetry.space_group_name_H-M   'P 1'
#
loop_
_entity.id
_entity.type
_entity.pdbx_description
1 polymer ?
#
loop_
_entity_poly.entity_id
_entity_poly.type
_entity_poly.pdbx_seq_one_letter_code
_entity_poly.pdbx_strand_id
1 'polypeptide(L)'
;MPRLYLLLTLISTAAFAQDTRNVTEPVVPPVCITLAAQLTATTGGLVATDEQKLDTARIQQALDHCGKGHAVALHAQGSANTFLSGPLELRQGVTLLIEKGVTLYASRDPKVYETSPGACGLVNEEHSSGCKPLIAVRHVSGAGIMGDGVIDGRGGAKILGKDVSWWDLAEQAHDHGRQQVPRLIIADYADDFTVYRITLRNSPNFHLAYSHGNGFTVWGLKIDTPRRDSRHKTARNTDGLDPGASKNITITQSYIRAGDDNIALKGGEPISNVTISHNHFYWGHGMSIGSETQGGVSHIRVTDLSLDGTDSGIRIKSNGSRGGLVHDVVYDDVCIRNSPNPISLDTGYTAGGTLQGNSPPTMRDITLINTRVSGGGTISFNGYDHDHRIAATLDSVQLTDDRAYAYSLHHADITLGPGPVNLAFPSGTDSTLHGNPAKGTPASCETKFVPFPTP
;
A
#
# COMPACT_ATOMS: atom_id res chain seq x y z
N MET A 1 -38.46 36.90 -39.20
CA MET A 1 -37.09 36.46 -38.87
C MET A 1 -37.15 35.76 -37.52
N PRO A 2 -37.07 34.43 -37.44
CA PRO A 2 -37.02 33.74 -36.17
C PRO A 2 -35.58 33.72 -35.61
N ARG A 3 -35.43 34.15 -34.37
CA ARG A 3 -34.18 34.09 -33.63
C ARG A 3 -33.92 32.65 -33.16
N LEU A 4 -32.87 32.05 -33.67
CA LEU A 4 -32.38 30.73 -33.25
C LEU A 4 -31.58 30.93 -31.95
N TYR A 5 -32.12 30.43 -30.83
CA TYR A 5 -31.37 30.34 -29.57
C TYR A 5 -30.53 29.08 -29.59
N LEU A 6 -29.22 29.25 -29.68
CA LEU A 6 -28.24 28.16 -29.53
C LEU A 6 -28.12 27.86 -28.03
N LEU A 7 -28.71 26.76 -27.58
CA LEU A 7 -28.44 26.22 -26.24
C LEU A 7 -26.98 25.62 -26.25
N LEU A 8 -26.05 26.34 -25.68
CA LEU A 8 -24.76 25.73 -25.30
C LEU A 8 -25.00 24.85 -24.07
N THR A 9 -25.04 23.54 -24.25
CA THR A 9 -24.90 22.58 -23.17
C THR A 9 -23.43 22.60 -22.71
N LEU A 10 -23.17 23.26 -21.59
CA LEU A 10 -21.93 23.10 -20.83
C LEU A 10 -21.90 21.65 -20.32
N ILE A 11 -21.17 20.77 -21.00
CA ILE A 11 -20.75 19.51 -20.45
C ILE A 11 -19.67 19.87 -19.41
N SER A 12 -20.06 19.99 -18.14
CA SER A 12 -19.11 20.04 -17.05
C SER A 12 -18.45 18.63 -17.00
N THR A 13 -17.28 18.50 -17.58
CA THR A 13 -16.38 17.41 -17.23
C THR A 13 -16.08 17.61 -15.75
N ALA A 14 -16.71 16.83 -14.89
CA ALA A 14 -16.28 16.73 -13.51
C ALA A 14 -14.81 16.34 -13.56
N ALA A 15 -13.93 17.28 -13.25
CA ALA A 15 -12.51 17.00 -13.03
C ALA A 15 -12.46 16.15 -11.77
N PHE A 16 -12.44 14.83 -11.94
CA PHE A 16 -12.28 13.91 -10.82
C PHE A 16 -10.94 14.20 -10.17
N ALA A 17 -10.98 14.46 -8.90
CA ALA A 17 -9.83 14.72 -8.09
C ALA A 17 -8.85 13.54 -8.16
N GLN A 18 -7.61 13.81 -8.47
CA GLN A 18 -6.53 12.85 -8.70
C GLN A 18 -5.20 13.57 -8.53
N ASP A 19 -4.09 12.85 -8.63
CA ASP A 19 -2.76 13.49 -8.72
C ASP A 19 -2.78 14.60 -9.77
N THR A 20 -2.38 15.79 -9.37
CA THR A 20 -2.45 16.98 -10.24
C THR A 20 -1.27 17.06 -11.22
N ARG A 21 -0.28 16.17 -11.07
CA ARG A 21 0.86 16.08 -11.98
C ARG A 21 0.50 15.30 -13.25
N ASN A 22 1.17 15.60 -14.34
CA ASN A 22 1.15 14.72 -15.52
C ASN A 22 2.22 13.65 -15.37
N VAL A 23 1.85 12.52 -14.75
CA VAL A 23 2.78 11.42 -14.48
C VAL A 23 2.88 10.49 -15.71
N THR A 24 4.10 10.31 -16.19
CA THR A 24 4.43 9.36 -17.25
C THR A 24 5.37 8.29 -16.74
N GLU A 25 5.57 7.21 -17.52
CA GLU A 25 6.49 6.15 -17.14
C GLU A 25 7.88 6.71 -16.84
N PRO A 26 8.45 6.42 -15.65
CA PRO A 26 9.76 6.95 -15.27
C PRO A 26 10.89 6.46 -16.17
N VAL A 27 11.88 7.31 -16.35
CA VAL A 27 13.12 6.99 -17.09
C VAL A 27 14.25 6.83 -16.09
N VAL A 28 15.03 5.75 -16.22
CA VAL A 28 16.21 5.51 -15.39
C VAL A 28 17.27 6.60 -15.70
N PRO A 29 17.75 7.34 -14.69
CA PRO A 29 18.79 8.35 -14.89
C PRO A 29 20.12 7.74 -15.36
N PRO A 30 20.99 8.53 -16.02
CA PRO A 30 22.33 8.07 -16.37
C PRO A 30 23.12 7.61 -15.14
N VAL A 31 23.91 6.54 -15.29
CA VAL A 31 24.69 5.96 -14.20
C VAL A 31 25.96 6.80 -13.96
N CYS A 32 26.19 7.22 -12.71
CA CYS A 32 27.41 7.90 -12.27
C CYS A 32 28.47 6.91 -11.77
N ILE A 33 28.02 5.88 -11.02
CA ILE A 33 28.90 4.88 -10.39
C ILE A 33 28.23 3.51 -10.53
N THR A 34 29.00 2.52 -10.96
CA THR A 34 28.58 1.12 -10.97
C THR A 34 29.37 0.35 -9.91
N LEU A 35 28.65 -0.32 -9.01
CA LEU A 35 29.20 -1.22 -8.02
C LEU A 35 28.96 -2.66 -8.46
N ALA A 36 30.04 -3.43 -8.56
CA ALA A 36 29.96 -4.85 -8.85
C ALA A 36 29.64 -5.66 -7.59
N ALA A 37 28.75 -6.65 -7.70
CA ALA A 37 28.44 -7.60 -6.64
C ALA A 37 29.69 -8.41 -6.26
N GLN A 38 29.82 -8.72 -4.97
CA GLN A 38 30.93 -9.53 -4.44
C GLN A 38 30.45 -10.81 -3.75
N LEU A 39 29.14 -10.95 -3.58
CA LEU A 39 28.53 -12.10 -2.92
C LEU A 39 27.66 -12.87 -3.89
N THR A 40 27.51 -14.17 -3.64
CA THR A 40 26.62 -15.05 -4.39
C THR A 40 25.59 -15.64 -3.42
N ALA A 41 24.31 -15.41 -3.72
CA ALA A 41 23.24 -16.10 -3.02
C ALA A 41 22.84 -17.37 -3.77
N THR A 42 22.55 -18.41 -3.01
CA THR A 42 21.91 -19.64 -3.47
C THR A 42 20.39 -19.55 -3.28
N THR A 43 19.66 -20.59 -3.67
CA THR A 43 18.22 -20.72 -3.39
C THR A 43 17.89 -20.65 -1.88
N GLY A 44 18.86 -20.95 -1.01
CA GLY A 44 18.75 -20.83 0.46
C GLY A 44 19.14 -19.46 1.01
N GLY A 45 19.51 -18.51 0.16
CA GLY A 45 20.01 -17.19 0.57
C GLY A 45 21.54 -17.14 0.70
N LEU A 46 22.07 -16.21 1.50
CA LEU A 46 23.50 -16.08 1.77
C LEU A 46 23.99 -17.18 2.70
N VAL A 47 25.22 -17.65 2.47
CA VAL A 47 25.90 -18.56 3.39
C VAL A 47 26.30 -17.83 4.68
N ALA A 48 26.38 -18.55 5.79
CA ALA A 48 26.60 -17.96 7.12
C ALA A 48 27.88 -17.11 7.22
N THR A 49 28.95 -17.49 6.51
CA THR A 49 30.23 -16.77 6.48
C THR A 49 30.15 -15.42 5.77
N ASP A 50 29.13 -15.20 4.96
CA ASP A 50 28.95 -13.95 4.20
C ASP A 50 28.07 -12.92 4.94
N GLU A 51 27.43 -13.31 6.04
CA GLU A 51 26.56 -12.42 6.83
C GLU A 51 27.29 -11.24 7.49
N GLN A 52 28.61 -11.29 7.56
CA GLN A 52 29.45 -10.21 8.09
C GLN A 52 30.04 -9.31 6.99
N LYS A 53 29.87 -9.65 5.71
CA LYS A 53 30.46 -8.93 4.59
C LYS A 53 29.52 -7.83 4.08
N LEU A 54 29.36 -6.78 4.87
CA LEU A 54 28.43 -5.70 4.56
C LEU A 54 29.00 -4.77 3.46
N ASP A 55 28.19 -4.53 2.44
CA ASP A 55 28.43 -3.52 1.39
C ASP A 55 27.95 -2.11 1.79
N THR A 56 27.42 -1.92 2.99
CA THR A 56 26.79 -0.67 3.43
C THR A 56 27.66 0.55 3.20
N ALA A 57 28.92 0.50 3.67
CA ALA A 57 29.85 1.63 3.52
C ALA A 57 30.15 1.94 2.04
N ARG A 58 30.34 0.90 1.21
CA ARG A 58 30.65 1.02 -0.21
C ARG A 58 29.47 1.60 -0.99
N ILE A 59 28.26 1.12 -0.70
CA ILE A 59 27.03 1.63 -1.34
C ILE A 59 26.77 3.07 -0.89
N GLN A 60 26.86 3.35 0.42
CA GLN A 60 26.66 4.70 0.93
C GLN A 60 27.66 5.71 0.36
N GLN A 61 28.93 5.33 0.29
CA GLN A 61 29.96 6.17 -0.31
C GLN A 61 29.65 6.50 -1.78
N ALA A 62 29.16 5.53 -2.56
CA ALA A 62 28.75 5.75 -3.95
C ALA A 62 27.55 6.70 -4.03
N LEU A 63 26.54 6.54 -3.16
CA LEU A 63 25.38 7.44 -3.09
C LEU A 63 25.80 8.88 -2.71
N ASP A 64 26.75 9.03 -1.77
CA ASP A 64 27.25 10.33 -1.31
C ASP A 64 28.03 11.11 -2.37
N HIS A 65 28.69 10.39 -3.30
CA HIS A 65 29.50 11.01 -4.36
C HIS A 65 28.78 11.10 -5.71
N CYS A 66 27.60 10.51 -5.85
CA CYS A 66 26.81 10.61 -7.07
C CYS A 66 26.15 11.98 -7.19
N GLY A 67 26.22 12.59 -8.34
CA GLY A 67 25.57 13.87 -8.61
C GLY A 67 24.05 13.76 -8.80
N LYS A 68 23.35 14.86 -8.57
CA LYS A 68 21.90 14.94 -8.82
C LYS A 68 21.57 14.57 -10.27
N GLY A 69 20.43 13.89 -10.47
CA GLY A 69 19.98 13.44 -11.77
C GLY A 69 20.72 12.22 -12.31
N HIS A 70 21.46 11.51 -11.43
CA HIS A 70 22.20 10.30 -11.79
C HIS A 70 21.83 9.13 -10.89
N ALA A 71 22.30 7.93 -11.29
CA ALA A 71 22.04 6.68 -10.58
C ALA A 71 23.35 6.00 -10.13
N VAL A 72 23.33 5.41 -8.93
CA VAL A 72 24.29 4.40 -8.49
C VAL A 72 23.74 3.04 -8.86
N ALA A 73 24.43 2.31 -9.73
CA ALA A 73 24.00 0.99 -10.20
C ALA A 73 24.64 -0.13 -9.37
N LEU A 74 23.82 -1.04 -8.87
CA LEU A 74 24.24 -2.33 -8.33
C LEU A 74 24.14 -3.37 -9.45
N HIS A 75 25.31 -3.94 -9.83
CA HIS A 75 25.48 -4.79 -11.01
C HIS A 75 26.01 -6.18 -10.64
N ALA A 76 25.55 -7.21 -11.32
CA ALA A 76 26.07 -8.57 -11.17
C ALA A 76 27.43 -8.71 -11.86
N GLN A 77 28.35 -9.47 -11.25
CA GLN A 77 29.67 -9.73 -11.82
C GLN A 77 30.00 -11.23 -11.81
N GLY A 78 30.04 -11.85 -12.97
CA GLY A 78 30.22 -13.29 -13.05
C GLY A 78 29.11 -14.05 -12.35
N SER A 79 29.44 -14.87 -11.36
CA SER A 79 28.44 -15.56 -10.51
C SER A 79 27.99 -14.74 -9.32
N ALA A 80 28.66 -13.64 -9.01
CA ALA A 80 28.29 -12.75 -7.91
C ALA A 80 27.10 -11.86 -8.36
N ASN A 81 26.02 -11.90 -7.60
CA ASN A 81 24.77 -11.24 -7.90
C ASN A 81 24.09 -10.60 -6.70
N THR A 82 24.83 -10.49 -5.59
CA THR A 82 24.23 -10.17 -4.31
C THR A 82 25.04 -9.10 -3.59
N PHE A 83 24.32 -8.17 -2.97
CA PHE A 83 24.80 -7.19 -2.01
C PHE A 83 24.16 -7.46 -0.66
N LEU A 84 24.88 -7.24 0.43
CA LEU A 84 24.37 -7.30 1.80
C LEU A 84 24.54 -5.95 2.47
N SER A 85 23.46 -5.34 2.97
CA SER A 85 23.57 -4.01 3.56
C SER A 85 22.80 -3.88 4.87
N GLY A 86 23.33 -3.04 5.76
CA GLY A 86 22.58 -2.34 6.80
C GLY A 86 21.95 -1.06 6.24
N PRO A 87 21.57 -0.10 7.11
CA PRO A 87 20.88 1.13 6.73
C PRO A 87 21.63 1.96 5.68
N LEU A 88 20.90 2.40 4.67
CA LEU A 88 21.33 3.31 3.61
C LEU A 88 20.48 4.57 3.63
N GLU A 89 21.06 5.69 3.22
CA GLU A 89 20.36 6.96 3.09
C GLU A 89 20.51 7.51 1.68
N LEU A 90 19.41 7.71 0.96
CA LEU A 90 19.41 8.31 -0.37
C LEU A 90 19.70 9.81 -0.31
N ARG A 91 20.38 10.30 -1.32
CA ARG A 91 20.74 11.72 -1.47
C ARG A 91 19.84 12.43 -2.45
N GLN A 92 19.83 13.75 -2.34
CA GLN A 92 19.05 14.63 -3.19
C GLN A 92 19.28 14.37 -4.68
N GLY A 93 18.21 13.99 -5.40
CA GLY A 93 18.24 13.75 -6.83
C GLY A 93 19.05 12.51 -7.24
N VAL A 94 19.41 11.62 -6.31
CA VAL A 94 20.18 10.40 -6.59
C VAL A 94 19.25 9.19 -6.61
N THR A 95 19.43 8.34 -7.62
CA THR A 95 18.70 7.07 -7.76
C THR A 95 19.58 5.90 -7.38
N LEU A 96 19.07 5.00 -6.54
CA LEU A 96 19.61 3.66 -6.35
C LEU A 96 19.02 2.75 -7.43
N LEU A 97 19.85 2.31 -8.36
CA LEU A 97 19.48 1.40 -9.45
C LEU A 97 19.93 -0.02 -9.11
N ILE A 98 18.98 -0.95 -9.00
CA ILE A 98 19.30 -2.37 -8.79
C ILE A 98 18.97 -3.11 -10.07
N GLU A 99 19.99 -3.60 -10.76
CA GLU A 99 19.84 -4.21 -12.06
C GLU A 99 19.17 -5.59 -12.00
N LYS A 100 18.64 -6.03 -13.11
CA LYS A 100 18.02 -7.36 -13.24
C LYS A 100 18.98 -8.47 -12.82
N GLY A 101 18.49 -9.40 -12.01
CA GLY A 101 19.25 -10.51 -11.48
C GLY A 101 20.10 -10.18 -10.24
N VAL A 102 20.10 -8.93 -9.78
CA VAL A 102 20.77 -8.49 -8.56
C VAL A 102 19.79 -8.47 -7.40
N THR A 103 20.24 -8.94 -6.23
CA THR A 103 19.50 -8.84 -4.97
C THR A 103 20.30 -8.04 -3.94
N LEU A 104 19.67 -7.00 -3.39
CA LEU A 104 20.13 -6.30 -2.20
C LEU A 104 19.46 -6.93 -0.97
N TYR A 105 20.19 -7.70 -0.18
CA TYR A 105 19.72 -8.27 1.07
C TYR A 105 19.89 -7.31 2.23
N ALA A 106 18.86 -7.20 3.07
CA ALA A 106 18.97 -6.57 4.38
C ALA A 106 19.79 -7.44 5.34
N SER A 107 20.64 -6.83 6.13
CA SER A 107 21.35 -7.52 7.21
C SER A 107 20.35 -8.11 8.22
N ARG A 108 20.66 -9.28 8.76
CA ARG A 108 19.89 -9.88 9.86
C ARG A 108 20.45 -9.52 11.24
N ASP A 109 21.52 -8.73 11.29
CA ASP A 109 22.08 -8.23 12.55
C ASP A 109 21.30 -7.01 13.05
N PRO A 110 20.57 -7.10 14.18
CA PRO A 110 19.80 -5.98 14.70
C PRO A 110 20.67 -4.78 15.10
N LYS A 111 21.94 -5.01 15.47
CA LYS A 111 22.85 -3.96 15.91
C LYS A 111 23.09 -2.88 14.84
N VAL A 112 23.05 -3.26 13.55
CA VAL A 112 23.26 -2.27 12.47
C VAL A 112 22.10 -1.30 12.32
N TYR A 113 20.90 -1.70 12.80
CA TYR A 113 19.68 -0.89 12.72
C TYR A 113 19.40 -0.07 13.97
N GLU A 114 20.05 -0.32 15.08
CA GLU A 114 19.75 0.30 16.36
C GLU A 114 19.75 1.83 16.29
N THR A 115 18.70 2.46 16.85
CA THR A 115 18.65 3.91 17.09
C THR A 115 19.36 4.29 18.39
N SER A 116 19.40 3.38 19.34
CA SER A 116 20.20 3.40 20.56
C SER A 116 20.58 1.98 20.94
N PRO A 117 21.67 1.75 21.67
CA PRO A 117 22.15 0.40 22.00
C PRO A 117 21.06 -0.49 22.58
N GLY A 118 20.86 -1.67 21.99
CA GLY A 118 19.87 -2.67 22.40
C GLY A 118 18.42 -2.36 22.03
N ALA A 119 18.13 -1.31 21.27
CA ALA A 119 16.77 -0.89 20.98
C ALA A 119 16.09 -1.68 19.86
N CYS A 120 16.82 -2.42 19.03
CA CYS A 120 16.29 -3.11 17.85
C CYS A 120 16.29 -4.64 18.02
N GLY A 121 15.32 -5.32 17.41
CA GLY A 121 15.25 -6.78 17.44
C GLY A 121 14.60 -7.35 18.72
N LEU A 122 13.64 -6.65 19.29
CA LEU A 122 12.93 -7.05 20.51
C LEU A 122 11.46 -6.59 20.48
N VAL A 123 10.71 -6.99 21.48
CA VAL A 123 9.36 -6.46 21.77
C VAL A 123 9.43 -5.67 23.06
N ASN A 124 8.86 -4.47 23.08
CA ASN A 124 8.76 -3.62 24.27
C ASN A 124 7.45 -2.80 24.25
N GLU A 125 7.18 -2.02 25.29
CA GLU A 125 6.02 -1.13 25.39
C GLU A 125 6.27 0.27 24.79
N GLU A 126 7.47 0.55 24.28
CA GLU A 126 7.82 1.88 23.80
C GLU A 126 7.11 2.20 22.47
N HIS A 127 6.70 3.45 22.32
CA HIS A 127 6.06 3.94 21.11
C HIS A 127 7.05 4.38 20.02
N SER A 128 8.29 4.65 20.38
CA SER A 128 9.34 5.01 19.44
C SER A 128 9.88 3.80 18.68
N SER A 129 10.32 4.02 17.42
CA SER A 129 10.99 2.96 16.68
C SER A 129 12.42 2.79 17.17
N GLY A 130 12.74 1.60 17.68
CA GLY A 130 14.10 1.20 18.07
C GLY A 130 15.02 0.89 16.90
N CYS A 131 14.51 0.84 15.67
CA CYS A 131 15.27 0.45 14.49
C CYS A 131 15.20 1.51 13.39
N LYS A 132 16.35 1.76 12.75
CA LYS A 132 16.44 2.47 11.47
C LYS A 132 15.86 1.61 10.35
N PRO A 133 15.30 2.19 9.27
CA PRO A 133 14.92 1.41 8.09
C PRO A 133 16.16 0.93 7.33
N LEU A 134 15.99 -0.04 6.42
CA LEU A 134 17.05 -0.42 5.49
C LEU A 134 17.40 0.74 4.55
N ILE A 135 16.40 1.41 4.00
CA ILE A 135 16.62 2.60 3.16
C ILE A 135 15.81 3.77 3.72
N ALA A 136 16.51 4.84 4.03
CA ALA A 136 15.93 6.12 4.40
C ALA A 136 16.00 7.11 3.24
N VAL A 137 14.91 7.85 3.00
CA VAL A 137 14.82 8.95 2.04
C VAL A 137 14.24 10.13 2.81
N ARG A 138 15.09 11.03 3.30
CA ARG A 138 14.64 12.07 4.23
C ARG A 138 15.10 13.46 3.81
N HIS A 139 14.14 14.41 3.81
CA HIS A 139 14.41 15.84 3.49
C HIS A 139 15.15 16.02 2.16
N VAL A 140 14.75 15.26 1.13
CA VAL A 140 15.35 15.29 -0.20
C VAL A 140 14.28 15.35 -1.28
N SER A 141 14.63 15.84 -2.47
CA SER A 141 13.74 15.86 -3.62
C SER A 141 14.38 15.14 -4.81
N GLY A 142 13.55 14.49 -5.64
CA GLY A 142 13.97 13.84 -6.87
C GLY A 142 14.83 12.59 -6.68
N ALA A 143 14.79 11.98 -5.49
CA ALA A 143 15.45 10.70 -5.26
C ALA A 143 14.63 9.53 -5.85
N GLY A 144 15.31 8.40 -6.14
CA GLY A 144 14.63 7.24 -6.70
C GLY A 144 15.20 5.89 -6.25
N ILE A 145 14.36 4.85 -6.34
CA ILE A 145 14.76 3.43 -6.26
C ILE A 145 14.20 2.76 -7.50
N MET A 146 15.08 2.30 -8.37
CA MET A 146 14.68 1.82 -9.70
C MET A 146 15.38 0.53 -10.11
N GLY A 147 14.85 -0.12 -11.12
CA GLY A 147 15.46 -1.28 -11.77
C GLY A 147 14.61 -2.54 -11.67
N ASP A 148 15.10 -3.61 -12.29
CA ASP A 148 14.42 -4.91 -12.33
C ASP A 148 15.00 -5.92 -11.31
N GLY A 149 15.81 -5.43 -10.35
CA GLY A 149 16.38 -6.24 -9.28
C GLY A 149 15.44 -6.40 -8.08
N VAL A 150 16.00 -6.89 -6.98
CA VAL A 150 15.26 -7.23 -5.77
C VAL A 150 15.88 -6.55 -4.54
N ILE A 151 15.03 -6.03 -3.66
CA ILE A 151 15.39 -5.69 -2.28
C ILE A 151 14.68 -6.68 -1.37
N ASP A 152 15.43 -7.52 -0.65
CA ASP A 152 14.88 -8.55 0.23
C ASP A 152 15.17 -8.22 1.71
N GLY A 153 14.10 -7.94 2.45
CA GLY A 153 14.16 -7.58 3.86
C GLY A 153 14.43 -8.75 4.81
N ARG A 154 14.28 -10.01 4.31
CA ARG A 154 14.56 -11.24 5.05
C ARG A 154 13.75 -11.38 6.37
N GLY A 155 12.54 -10.83 6.39
CA GLY A 155 11.68 -10.76 7.57
C GLY A 155 11.41 -12.09 8.25
N GLY A 156 11.24 -13.17 7.48
CA GLY A 156 11.04 -14.53 7.99
C GLY A 156 12.34 -15.29 8.33
N ALA A 157 13.52 -14.72 8.06
CA ALA A 157 14.79 -15.34 8.42
C ALA A 157 15.16 -15.07 9.88
N LYS A 158 15.81 -16.01 10.56
CA LYS A 158 16.26 -15.83 11.96
C LYS A 158 17.22 -14.64 12.07
N ILE A 159 17.01 -13.80 13.06
CA ILE A 159 17.89 -12.70 13.47
C ILE A 159 19.23 -13.30 13.90
N LEU A 160 20.36 -12.66 13.53
CA LEU A 160 21.66 -13.16 13.92
C LEU A 160 21.82 -13.19 15.45
N GLY A 161 22.24 -14.35 15.96
CA GLY A 161 22.41 -14.58 17.39
C GLY A 161 21.10 -14.79 18.17
N LYS A 162 19.94 -14.92 17.48
CA LYS A 162 18.64 -15.19 18.10
C LYS A 162 17.96 -16.39 17.44
N ASP A 163 17.07 -17.03 18.18
CA ASP A 163 16.28 -18.16 17.67
C ASP A 163 14.88 -17.74 17.17
N VAL A 164 14.73 -16.45 16.87
CA VAL A 164 13.51 -15.81 16.37
C VAL A 164 13.80 -15.02 15.12
N SER A 165 12.80 -14.85 14.24
CA SER A 165 12.81 -13.96 13.09
C SER A 165 12.18 -12.62 13.44
N TRP A 166 12.24 -11.66 12.50
CA TRP A 166 11.51 -10.41 12.63
C TRP A 166 9.98 -10.63 12.68
N TRP A 167 9.45 -11.61 11.93
CA TRP A 167 8.03 -11.94 11.95
C TRP A 167 7.60 -12.65 13.23
N ASP A 168 8.50 -13.43 13.87
CA ASP A 168 8.22 -13.99 15.20
C ASP A 168 8.06 -12.88 16.25
N LEU A 169 8.85 -11.78 16.16
CA LEU A 169 8.70 -10.62 17.04
C LEU A 169 7.37 -9.91 16.79
N ALA A 170 6.90 -9.86 15.55
CA ALA A 170 5.60 -9.30 15.21
C ALA A 170 4.43 -10.12 15.80
N GLU A 171 4.53 -11.44 15.78
CA GLU A 171 3.55 -12.33 16.42
C GLU A 171 3.57 -12.17 17.95
N GLN A 172 4.75 -12.11 18.56
CA GLN A 172 4.88 -11.91 20.02
C GLN A 172 4.28 -10.56 20.46
N ALA A 173 4.48 -9.51 19.67
CA ALA A 173 3.95 -8.18 19.94
C ALA A 173 2.43 -8.07 19.79
N HIS A 174 1.77 -9.06 19.18
CA HIS A 174 0.32 -9.03 18.99
C HIS A 174 -0.44 -8.95 20.31
N ASP A 175 -0.01 -9.69 21.29
CA ASP A 175 -0.70 -9.80 22.56
C ASP A 175 -0.21 -8.75 23.59
N HIS A 176 1.09 -8.42 23.54
CA HIS A 176 1.72 -7.52 24.49
C HIS A 176 2.88 -6.74 23.86
N GLY A 177 2.77 -5.42 23.83
CA GLY A 177 3.84 -4.53 23.43
C GLY A 177 3.91 -4.21 21.94
N ARG A 178 5.06 -3.74 21.51
CA ARG A 178 5.35 -3.33 20.13
C ARG A 178 6.64 -3.96 19.64
N GLN A 179 6.59 -4.45 18.44
CA GLN A 179 7.76 -4.99 17.76
C GLN A 179 8.74 -3.87 17.39
N GLN A 180 10.00 -4.02 17.80
CA GLN A 180 11.09 -3.15 17.40
C GLN A 180 11.86 -3.85 16.25
N VAL A 181 11.38 -3.63 15.03
CA VAL A 181 11.91 -4.22 13.81
C VAL A 181 12.10 -3.17 12.72
N PRO A 182 13.05 -3.32 11.79
CA PRO A 182 13.26 -2.34 10.74
C PRO A 182 12.09 -2.37 9.73
N ARG A 183 11.68 -1.20 9.23
CA ARG A 183 10.93 -1.09 7.98
C ARG A 183 11.89 -1.20 6.81
N LEU A 184 11.41 -1.62 5.65
CA LEU A 184 12.29 -1.76 4.50
C LEU A 184 12.67 -0.39 3.95
N ILE A 185 11.68 0.46 3.63
CA ILE A 185 11.89 1.81 3.09
C ILE A 185 11.04 2.80 3.88
N ILE A 186 11.65 3.88 4.34
CA ILE A 186 10.95 5.06 4.86
C ILE A 186 11.35 6.27 4.03
N ALA A 187 10.36 6.88 3.38
CA ALA A 187 10.52 8.14 2.68
C ALA A 187 9.70 9.21 3.42
N ASP A 188 10.37 10.19 4.00
CA ASP A 188 9.76 11.21 4.85
C ASP A 188 10.32 12.59 4.48
N TYR A 189 9.43 13.57 4.22
CA TYR A 189 9.80 14.83 3.59
C TYR A 189 10.59 14.64 2.29
N ALA A 190 10.13 13.69 1.46
CA ALA A 190 10.76 13.29 0.21
C ALA A 190 9.89 13.73 -0.96
N ASP A 191 10.17 14.89 -1.54
CA ASP A 191 9.44 15.39 -2.70
C ASP A 191 9.91 14.71 -3.99
N ASP A 192 8.98 14.54 -4.95
CA ASP A 192 9.25 13.92 -6.25
C ASP A 192 10.01 12.56 -6.14
N PHE A 193 9.64 11.78 -5.13
CA PHE A 193 10.24 10.45 -4.93
C PHE A 193 9.68 9.44 -5.92
N THR A 194 10.56 8.65 -6.54
CA THR A 194 10.17 7.67 -7.57
C THR A 194 10.60 6.27 -7.21
N VAL A 195 9.67 5.30 -7.31
CA VAL A 195 9.93 3.87 -7.22
C VAL A 195 9.49 3.22 -8.53
N TYR A 196 10.44 2.60 -9.23
CA TYR A 196 10.19 2.12 -10.58
C TYR A 196 10.70 0.69 -10.81
N ARG A 197 9.78 -0.22 -11.14
CA ARG A 197 9.98 -1.62 -11.54
C ARG A 197 10.64 -2.55 -10.52
N ILE A 198 11.21 -2.05 -9.46
CA ILE A 198 11.88 -2.84 -8.43
C ILE A 198 10.97 -3.90 -7.81
N THR A 199 11.54 -4.98 -7.30
CA THR A 199 10.83 -5.97 -6.47
C THR A 199 11.22 -5.78 -5.01
N LEU A 200 10.25 -5.52 -4.14
CA LEU A 200 10.41 -5.50 -2.68
C LEU A 200 9.92 -6.83 -2.10
N ARG A 201 10.73 -7.49 -1.29
CA ARG A 201 10.42 -8.83 -0.79
C ARG A 201 10.67 -8.95 0.70
N ASN A 202 9.82 -9.74 1.37
CA ASN A 202 10.04 -10.20 2.74
C ASN A 202 10.42 -9.10 3.74
N SER A 203 9.73 -7.98 3.70
CA SER A 203 10.00 -6.91 4.67
C SER A 203 9.80 -7.40 6.12
N PRO A 204 10.64 -7.00 7.07
CA PRO A 204 10.38 -7.26 8.49
C PRO A 204 9.12 -6.59 9.05
N ASN A 205 8.74 -5.45 8.47
CA ASN A 205 7.55 -4.65 8.77
C ASN A 205 7.05 -4.05 7.47
N PHE A 206 6.52 -2.83 7.40
CA PHE A 206 6.08 -2.17 6.16
C PHE A 206 7.16 -2.17 5.09
N HIS A 207 6.78 -2.47 3.84
CA HIS A 207 7.73 -2.41 2.72
C HIS A 207 8.10 -0.98 2.39
N LEU A 208 7.11 -0.09 2.25
CA LEU A 208 7.38 1.32 1.99
C LEU A 208 6.35 2.22 2.67
N ALA A 209 6.83 3.03 3.60
CA ALA A 209 6.07 4.14 4.19
C ALA A 209 6.55 5.47 3.56
N TYR A 210 5.58 6.28 3.08
CA TYR A 210 5.84 7.60 2.50
C TYR A 210 5.03 8.65 3.25
N SER A 211 5.68 9.72 3.72
CA SER A 211 5.02 10.77 4.47
C SER A 211 5.60 12.15 4.23
N HIS A 212 4.81 13.19 4.49
CA HIS A 212 5.16 14.61 4.46
C HIS A 212 5.79 15.08 3.14
N GLY A 213 5.53 14.38 2.03
CA GLY A 213 6.08 14.74 0.73
C GLY A 213 5.02 15.19 -0.27
N ASN A 214 5.47 15.81 -1.33
CA ASN A 214 4.67 16.24 -2.47
C ASN A 214 5.27 15.64 -3.75
N GLY A 215 4.53 14.72 -4.38
CA GLY A 215 5.02 14.06 -5.58
C GLY A 215 5.62 12.68 -5.29
N PHE A 216 4.80 11.66 -5.19
CA PHE A 216 5.24 10.28 -5.08
C PHE A 216 4.79 9.48 -6.29
N THR A 217 5.73 8.84 -6.97
CA THR A 217 5.44 8.02 -8.14
C THR A 217 5.90 6.59 -7.91
N VAL A 218 4.97 5.65 -7.99
CA VAL A 218 5.24 4.21 -8.00
C VAL A 218 4.74 3.64 -9.32
N TRP A 219 5.64 3.03 -10.08
CA TRP A 219 5.32 2.47 -11.40
C TRP A 219 5.94 1.09 -11.58
N GLY A 220 5.12 0.09 -11.85
CA GLY A 220 5.59 -1.27 -12.13
C GLY A 220 6.24 -1.98 -10.96
N LEU A 221 5.98 -1.53 -9.72
CA LEU A 221 6.50 -2.14 -8.50
C LEU A 221 5.93 -3.56 -8.33
N LYS A 222 6.79 -4.45 -7.83
CA LYS A 222 6.36 -5.76 -7.34
C LYS A 222 6.62 -5.85 -5.84
N ILE A 223 5.61 -6.23 -5.07
CA ILE A 223 5.77 -6.58 -3.65
C ILE A 223 5.45 -8.06 -3.51
N ASP A 224 6.42 -8.81 -2.99
CA ASP A 224 6.37 -10.27 -2.91
C ASP A 224 6.71 -10.75 -1.49
N THR A 225 5.71 -10.80 -0.63
CA THR A 225 5.84 -11.32 0.72
C THR A 225 4.73 -12.34 0.96
N PRO A 226 5.03 -13.55 1.46
CA PRO A 226 4.02 -14.56 1.71
C PRO A 226 3.04 -14.10 2.78
N ARG A 227 1.77 -14.47 2.64
CA ARG A 227 0.77 -14.27 3.69
C ARG A 227 1.18 -15.02 4.97
N ARG A 228 1.72 -16.23 4.78
CA ARG A 228 2.23 -17.13 5.83
C ARG A 228 3.27 -18.06 5.22
N ASP A 229 4.15 -18.60 6.03
CA ASP A 229 5.07 -19.66 5.62
C ASP A 229 4.95 -20.89 6.55
N SER A 230 5.81 -21.87 6.38
CA SER A 230 5.79 -23.10 7.19
C SER A 230 6.11 -22.87 8.68
N ARG A 231 6.66 -21.71 9.05
CA ARG A 231 7.06 -21.37 10.42
C ARG A 231 6.16 -20.31 11.05
N HIS A 232 5.56 -19.44 10.24
CA HIS A 232 4.81 -18.26 10.68
C HIS A 232 3.35 -18.39 10.27
N LYS A 233 2.45 -18.07 11.19
CA LYS A 233 1.01 -18.03 10.93
C LYS A 233 0.68 -16.88 9.96
N THR A 234 1.37 -15.75 10.12
CA THR A 234 1.24 -14.57 9.28
C THR A 234 2.58 -13.85 9.14
N ALA A 235 2.79 -13.13 8.04
CA ALA A 235 3.83 -12.10 7.92
C ALA A 235 3.25 -10.76 8.36
N ARG A 236 2.95 -10.63 9.64
CA ARG A 236 2.17 -9.55 10.25
C ARG A 236 2.82 -8.18 10.04
N ASN A 237 2.00 -7.16 9.79
CA ASN A 237 2.42 -5.77 9.54
C ASN A 237 3.44 -5.63 8.39
N THR A 238 3.34 -6.48 7.38
CA THR A 238 4.13 -6.34 6.16
C THR A 238 3.30 -5.64 5.07
N ASP A 239 2.74 -4.49 5.46
CA ASP A 239 1.99 -3.63 4.55
C ASP A 239 2.82 -3.33 3.29
N GLY A 240 2.19 -3.27 2.13
CA GLY A 240 2.87 -3.00 0.87
C GLY A 240 3.30 -1.53 0.78
N LEU A 241 2.35 -0.65 0.60
CA LEU A 241 2.57 0.80 0.46
C LEU A 241 1.68 1.56 1.45
N ASP A 242 2.31 2.36 2.29
CA ASP A 242 1.65 3.22 3.27
C ASP A 242 1.94 4.70 3.02
N PRO A 243 1.32 5.33 2.03
CA PRO A 243 1.38 6.78 1.91
C PRO A 243 0.48 7.46 2.94
N GLY A 244 1.00 8.51 3.58
CA GLY A 244 0.29 9.33 4.55
C GLY A 244 0.80 10.76 4.57
N ALA A 245 0.06 11.70 5.16
CA ALA A 245 0.49 13.08 5.35
C ALA A 245 1.06 13.76 4.08
N SER A 246 0.52 13.47 2.89
CA SER A 246 1.18 13.79 1.63
C SER A 246 0.18 14.14 0.55
N LYS A 247 0.67 14.62 -0.59
CA LYS A 247 -0.17 14.93 -1.76
C LYS A 247 0.52 14.61 -3.08
N ASN A 248 -0.30 14.52 -4.15
CA ASN A 248 0.15 14.24 -5.50
C ASN A 248 0.88 12.90 -5.60
N ILE A 249 0.11 11.83 -5.45
CA ILE A 249 0.61 10.46 -5.40
C ILE A 249 0.02 9.68 -6.57
N THR A 250 0.88 9.01 -7.34
CA THR A 250 0.48 8.06 -8.38
C THR A 250 1.10 6.69 -8.09
N ILE A 251 0.26 5.66 -7.98
CA ILE A 251 0.66 4.25 -7.85
C ILE A 251 0.02 3.48 -9.00
N THR A 252 0.82 2.96 -9.92
CA THR A 252 0.31 2.35 -11.13
C THR A 252 1.11 1.13 -11.61
N GLN A 253 0.48 0.27 -12.42
CA GLN A 253 1.10 -0.88 -13.08
C GLN A 253 1.77 -1.87 -12.11
N SER A 254 1.30 -1.95 -10.85
CA SER A 254 1.99 -2.68 -9.79
C SER A 254 1.29 -3.97 -9.41
N TYR A 255 2.08 -4.91 -8.90
CA TYR A 255 1.65 -6.24 -8.49
C TYR A 255 1.99 -6.42 -7.02
N ILE A 256 0.98 -6.51 -6.15
CA ILE A 256 1.20 -6.47 -4.70
C ILE A 256 0.58 -7.68 -4.03
N ARG A 257 1.43 -8.45 -3.33
CA ARG A 257 1.04 -9.47 -2.37
C ARG A 257 1.83 -9.27 -1.07
N ALA A 258 1.13 -9.03 0.01
CA ALA A 258 1.69 -8.66 1.30
C ALA A 258 1.00 -9.41 2.45
N GLY A 259 1.59 -9.42 3.61
CA GLY A 259 1.00 -10.08 4.79
C GLY A 259 0.03 -9.19 5.56
N ASP A 260 -0.18 -7.95 5.14
CA ASP A 260 -1.11 -6.97 5.69
C ASP A 260 -1.73 -6.13 4.56
N ASP A 261 -2.06 -4.85 4.74
CA ASP A 261 -2.65 -4.00 3.71
C ASP A 261 -1.79 -3.96 2.43
N ASN A 262 -2.39 -4.13 1.25
CA ASN A 262 -1.63 -4.02 -0.01
C ASN A 262 -1.26 -2.54 -0.28
N ILE A 263 -2.23 -1.64 -0.15
CA ILE A 263 -2.02 -0.19 -0.08
C ILE A 263 -2.89 0.33 1.06
N ALA A 264 -2.33 1.19 1.94
CA ALA A 264 -3.11 1.86 2.97
C ALA A 264 -2.82 3.36 3.01
N LEU A 265 -3.83 4.16 2.63
CA LEU A 265 -3.75 5.61 2.74
C LEU A 265 -3.95 6.03 4.19
N LYS A 266 -2.89 6.53 4.83
CA LYS A 266 -2.84 6.88 6.27
C LYS A 266 -3.10 8.37 6.46
N GLY A 267 -4.34 8.71 6.82
CA GLY A 267 -4.79 10.09 7.04
C GLY A 267 -4.55 10.60 8.47
N GLY A 268 -3.44 10.24 9.12
CA GLY A 268 -3.06 10.78 10.42
C GLY A 268 -2.86 12.30 10.39
N GLU A 269 -2.31 12.80 9.30
CA GLU A 269 -2.34 14.18 8.82
C GLU A 269 -2.95 14.18 7.41
N PRO A 270 -3.27 15.35 6.81
CA PRO A 270 -3.99 15.39 5.54
C PRO A 270 -3.28 14.64 4.40
N ILE A 271 -4.01 13.78 3.71
CA ILE A 271 -3.54 13.14 2.48
C ILE A 271 -4.55 13.41 1.36
N SER A 272 -4.06 13.80 0.18
CA SER A 272 -4.92 14.17 -0.93
C SER A 272 -4.28 14.02 -2.31
N ASN A 273 -5.11 14.08 -3.35
CA ASN A 273 -4.68 14.03 -4.75
C ASN A 273 -3.93 12.72 -5.07
N VAL A 274 -4.62 11.59 -4.89
CA VAL A 274 -4.05 10.26 -5.07
C VAL A 274 -4.70 9.56 -6.26
N THR A 275 -3.87 9.07 -7.17
CA THR A 275 -4.25 8.19 -8.28
C THR A 275 -3.67 6.80 -8.07
N ILE A 276 -4.52 5.79 -8.04
CA ILE A 276 -4.14 4.37 -7.98
C ILE A 276 -4.77 3.69 -9.19
N SER A 277 -3.96 3.18 -10.12
CA SER A 277 -4.49 2.67 -11.39
C SER A 277 -3.71 1.47 -11.93
N HIS A 278 -4.39 0.57 -12.67
CA HIS A 278 -3.76 -0.57 -13.33
C HIS A 278 -2.94 -1.45 -12.36
N ASN A 279 -3.51 -1.74 -11.17
CA ASN A 279 -2.81 -2.52 -10.16
C ASN A 279 -3.50 -3.87 -9.94
N HIS A 280 -2.70 -4.85 -9.52
CA HIS A 280 -3.15 -6.20 -9.22
C HIS A 280 -2.75 -6.59 -7.80
N PHE A 281 -3.74 -6.83 -6.95
CA PHE A 281 -3.53 -7.28 -5.59
C PHE A 281 -3.89 -8.76 -5.48
N TYR A 282 -3.05 -9.46 -4.76
CA TYR A 282 -3.26 -10.86 -4.46
C TYR A 282 -3.62 -10.97 -2.97
N TRP A 283 -3.17 -11.96 -2.22
CA TRP A 283 -3.43 -11.94 -0.78
C TRP A 283 -2.93 -10.65 -0.10
N GLY A 284 -3.43 -10.38 1.10
CA GLY A 284 -3.24 -9.14 1.85
C GLY A 284 -4.59 -8.58 2.28
N HIS A 285 -4.62 -7.38 2.85
CA HIS A 285 -5.85 -6.80 3.38
C HIS A 285 -6.54 -5.81 2.41
N GLY A 286 -6.12 -5.78 1.14
CA GLY A 286 -6.79 -5.05 0.05
C GLY A 286 -6.40 -3.57 -0.07
N MET A 287 -7.29 -2.79 -0.71
CA MET A 287 -7.15 -1.35 -0.90
C MET A 287 -7.76 -0.61 0.28
N SER A 288 -6.91 -0.18 1.21
CA SER A 288 -7.32 0.41 2.47
C SER A 288 -7.17 1.94 2.51
N ILE A 289 -8.13 2.61 3.13
CA ILE A 289 -8.02 3.97 3.65
C ILE A 289 -8.14 3.88 5.16
N GLY A 290 -7.19 4.46 5.88
CA GLY A 290 -7.15 4.45 7.35
C GLY A 290 -6.32 3.28 7.92
N SER A 291 -6.49 2.96 9.20
CA SER A 291 -7.44 3.46 10.20
C SER A 291 -7.15 4.88 10.72
N GLU A 292 -5.97 5.42 10.51
CA GLU A 292 -5.65 6.81 10.80
C GLU A 292 -6.39 7.70 9.79
N THR A 293 -7.36 8.51 10.25
CA THR A 293 -8.17 9.40 9.40
C THR A 293 -8.34 10.81 9.98
N GLN A 294 -7.77 11.08 11.14
CA GLN A 294 -7.98 12.32 11.89
C GLN A 294 -7.54 13.60 11.16
N GLY A 295 -6.58 13.52 10.27
CA GLY A 295 -6.13 14.64 9.43
C GLY A 295 -6.92 14.81 8.13
N GLY A 296 -7.74 13.82 7.80
CA GLY A 296 -8.55 13.80 6.58
C GLY A 296 -7.90 13.09 5.40
N VAL A 297 -8.76 12.49 4.58
CA VAL A 297 -8.40 11.82 3.32
C VAL A 297 -9.34 12.30 2.23
N SER A 298 -8.80 12.85 1.15
CA SER A 298 -9.63 13.41 0.10
C SER A 298 -9.00 13.35 -1.29
N HIS A 299 -9.85 13.49 -2.33
CA HIS A 299 -9.40 13.54 -3.71
C HIS A 299 -8.67 12.25 -4.11
N ILE A 300 -9.32 11.10 -3.92
CA ILE A 300 -8.77 9.78 -4.20
C ILE A 300 -9.47 9.17 -5.41
N ARG A 301 -8.70 8.74 -6.40
CA ARG A 301 -9.20 7.97 -7.52
C ARG A 301 -8.48 6.64 -7.62
N VAL A 302 -9.24 5.57 -7.54
CA VAL A 302 -8.78 4.19 -7.79
C VAL A 302 -9.46 3.69 -9.05
N THR A 303 -8.70 3.24 -10.03
CA THR A 303 -9.26 2.75 -11.29
C THR A 303 -8.49 1.53 -11.81
N ASP A 304 -9.20 0.64 -12.50
CA ASP A 304 -8.60 -0.58 -13.07
C ASP A 304 -7.77 -1.36 -12.04
N LEU A 305 -8.46 -1.82 -10.99
CA LEU A 305 -7.88 -2.59 -9.90
C LEU A 305 -8.47 -3.99 -9.85
N SER A 306 -7.62 -5.01 -9.76
CA SER A 306 -8.03 -6.38 -9.46
C SER A 306 -7.54 -6.83 -8.07
N LEU A 307 -8.43 -7.48 -7.31
CA LEU A 307 -8.12 -8.04 -5.99
C LEU A 307 -8.52 -9.53 -5.99
N ASP A 308 -7.54 -10.40 -5.81
CA ASP A 308 -7.71 -11.86 -5.89
C ASP A 308 -7.28 -12.53 -4.59
N GLY A 309 -8.25 -12.96 -3.79
CA GLY A 309 -7.98 -13.65 -2.52
C GLY A 309 -7.44 -12.76 -1.41
N THR A 310 -7.67 -11.46 -1.47
CA THR A 310 -7.39 -10.52 -0.38
C THR A 310 -8.41 -10.67 0.75
N ASP A 311 -8.04 -10.39 2.00
CA ASP A 311 -8.96 -10.46 3.14
C ASP A 311 -10.08 -9.41 3.07
N SER A 312 -9.77 -8.26 2.49
CA SER A 312 -10.73 -7.23 2.13
C SER A 312 -10.48 -6.76 0.69
N GLY A 313 -11.53 -6.27 0.04
CA GLY A 313 -11.40 -5.63 -1.27
C GLY A 313 -11.24 -4.12 -1.13
N ILE A 314 -12.30 -3.37 -1.37
CA ILE A 314 -12.41 -1.94 -1.06
C ILE A 314 -12.63 -1.82 0.44
N ARG A 315 -11.75 -1.10 1.12
CA ARG A 315 -11.78 -0.99 2.58
C ARG A 315 -11.55 0.44 3.05
N ILE A 316 -12.52 1.02 3.77
CA ILE A 316 -12.34 2.30 4.48
C ILE A 316 -12.63 2.04 5.95
N LYS A 317 -11.64 2.28 6.80
CA LYS A 317 -11.70 1.93 8.23
C LYS A 317 -11.30 3.10 9.12
N SER A 318 -12.08 3.34 10.18
CA SER A 318 -11.77 4.33 11.22
C SER A 318 -12.49 3.97 12.53
N ASN A 319 -12.33 4.78 13.54
CA ASN A 319 -13.06 4.65 14.82
C ASN A 319 -13.11 5.97 15.59
N GLY A 320 -13.85 5.98 16.71
CA GLY A 320 -14.03 7.16 17.54
C GLY A 320 -12.75 7.69 18.22
N SER A 321 -11.63 6.95 18.23
CA SER A 321 -10.34 7.44 18.70
C SER A 321 -9.51 8.12 17.61
N ARG A 322 -9.90 7.92 16.33
CA ARG A 322 -9.22 8.44 15.15
C ARG A 322 -9.96 9.63 14.56
N GLY A 323 -11.27 9.49 14.33
CA GLY A 323 -12.08 10.56 13.78
C GLY A 323 -11.71 10.96 12.36
N GLY A 324 -12.03 12.21 12.01
CA GLY A 324 -11.67 12.84 10.73
C GLY A 324 -12.66 12.61 9.62
N LEU A 325 -12.36 13.23 8.47
CA LEU A 325 -13.21 13.22 7.29
C LEU A 325 -12.53 12.47 6.14
N VAL A 326 -13.21 11.44 5.63
CA VAL A 326 -12.86 10.78 4.37
C VAL A 326 -13.92 11.18 3.35
N HIS A 327 -13.52 11.84 2.27
CA HIS A 327 -14.45 12.30 1.25
C HIS A 327 -13.83 12.41 -0.15
N ASP A 328 -14.69 12.53 -1.16
CA ASP A 328 -14.28 12.61 -2.56
C ASP A 328 -13.36 11.44 -2.94
N VAL A 329 -13.91 10.24 -2.79
CA VAL A 329 -13.22 8.98 -3.08
C VAL A 329 -13.98 8.24 -4.17
N VAL A 330 -13.31 7.93 -5.26
CA VAL A 330 -13.89 7.22 -6.40
C VAL A 330 -13.14 5.93 -6.66
N TYR A 331 -13.86 4.83 -6.67
CA TYR A 331 -13.42 3.54 -7.18
C TYR A 331 -14.14 3.26 -8.49
N ASP A 332 -13.40 3.01 -9.57
CA ASP A 332 -13.95 2.78 -10.90
C ASP A 332 -13.26 1.60 -11.58
N ASP A 333 -14.02 0.69 -12.18
CA ASP A 333 -13.50 -0.52 -12.83
C ASP A 333 -12.70 -1.43 -11.87
N VAL A 334 -13.33 -1.83 -10.77
CA VAL A 334 -12.72 -2.70 -9.76
C VAL A 334 -13.27 -4.11 -9.86
N CYS A 335 -12.38 -5.10 -9.89
CA CYS A 335 -12.70 -6.52 -9.89
C CYS A 335 -12.22 -7.20 -8.61
N ILE A 336 -13.14 -7.83 -7.86
CA ILE A 336 -12.84 -8.47 -6.59
C ILE A 336 -13.31 -9.92 -6.65
N ARG A 337 -12.45 -10.87 -6.31
CA ARG A 337 -12.85 -12.27 -6.15
C ARG A 337 -12.23 -12.94 -4.93
N ASN A 338 -12.98 -13.89 -4.35
CA ASN A 338 -12.52 -14.70 -3.22
C ASN A 338 -12.07 -13.86 -2.01
N SER A 339 -12.74 -12.74 -1.75
CA SER A 339 -12.48 -11.87 -0.60
C SER A 339 -13.57 -12.06 0.45
N PRO A 340 -13.25 -12.41 1.71
CA PRO A 340 -14.26 -12.48 2.78
C PRO A 340 -15.00 -11.15 3.03
N ASN A 341 -14.37 -10.01 2.76
CA ASN A 341 -14.93 -8.68 2.94
C ASN A 341 -14.73 -7.84 1.67
N PRO A 342 -15.45 -8.11 0.57
CA PRO A 342 -15.16 -7.48 -0.71
C PRO A 342 -15.39 -5.96 -0.71
N ILE A 343 -16.34 -5.46 0.07
CA ILE A 343 -16.58 -4.02 0.27
C ILE A 343 -16.84 -3.81 1.77
N SER A 344 -16.00 -2.98 2.40
CA SER A 344 -16.09 -2.71 3.83
C SER A 344 -15.77 -1.25 4.13
N LEU A 345 -16.81 -0.47 4.43
CA LEU A 345 -16.70 0.87 4.99
C LEU A 345 -17.16 0.76 6.44
N ASP A 346 -16.24 0.95 7.39
CA ASP A 346 -16.50 0.66 8.80
C ASP A 346 -15.85 1.68 9.74
N THR A 347 -16.68 2.34 10.53
CA THR A 347 -16.28 3.31 11.56
C THR A 347 -16.15 2.69 12.95
N GLY A 348 -16.38 1.41 13.08
CA GLY A 348 -16.21 0.61 14.30
C GLY A 348 -14.91 -0.21 14.34
N TYR A 349 -13.93 0.13 13.52
CA TYR A 349 -12.71 -0.65 13.40
C TYR A 349 -11.86 -0.66 14.68
N THR A 350 -11.52 -1.85 15.15
CA THR A 350 -10.66 -2.06 16.32
C THR A 350 -9.38 -2.77 15.91
N ALA A 351 -8.28 -2.04 15.82
CA ALA A 351 -6.94 -2.62 15.72
C ALA A 351 -6.41 -2.90 17.13
N GLY A 352 -6.81 -4.02 17.73
CA GLY A 352 -6.27 -4.47 19.03
C GLY A 352 -6.52 -3.53 20.23
N GLY A 353 -7.54 -2.71 20.17
CA GLY A 353 -7.84 -1.74 21.22
C GLY A 353 -9.32 -1.36 21.32
N THR A 354 -9.67 -0.70 22.38
CA THR A 354 -11.03 -0.24 22.67
C THR A 354 -11.48 0.86 21.72
N LEU A 355 -12.80 0.87 21.37
CA LEU A 355 -13.51 1.94 20.66
C LEU A 355 -13.55 3.29 21.44
N GLN A 356 -12.59 3.55 22.31
CA GLN A 356 -12.60 4.72 23.17
C GLN A 356 -12.11 5.95 22.43
N GLY A 357 -12.99 6.93 22.27
CA GLY A 357 -12.70 8.24 21.72
C GLY A 357 -13.99 8.98 21.40
N ASN A 358 -13.95 10.30 21.49
CA ASN A 358 -15.10 11.20 21.25
C ASN A 358 -14.93 11.96 19.93
N SER A 359 -14.22 11.39 18.97
CA SER A 359 -13.98 11.99 17.65
C SER A 359 -14.67 11.14 16.56
N PRO A 360 -15.96 11.35 16.29
CA PRO A 360 -16.67 10.57 15.29
C PRO A 360 -16.02 10.71 13.90
N PRO A 361 -15.69 9.62 13.22
CA PRO A 361 -15.26 9.69 11.83
C PRO A 361 -16.45 9.94 10.91
N THR A 362 -16.21 10.70 9.85
CA THR A 362 -17.20 10.97 8.80
C THR A 362 -16.70 10.43 7.47
N MET A 363 -17.54 9.64 6.77
CA MET A 363 -17.25 9.09 5.46
C MET A 363 -18.39 9.49 4.50
N ARG A 364 -18.11 10.35 3.54
CA ARG A 364 -19.10 10.82 2.57
C ARG A 364 -18.50 11.05 1.18
N ASP A 365 -19.35 11.24 0.19
CA ASP A 365 -18.91 11.42 -1.19
C ASP A 365 -17.99 10.27 -1.65
N ILE A 366 -18.37 9.04 -1.28
CA ILE A 366 -17.67 7.81 -1.66
C ILE A 366 -18.44 7.19 -2.82
N THR A 367 -17.80 7.02 -3.95
CA THR A 367 -18.45 6.49 -5.15
C THR A 367 -17.77 5.22 -5.63
N LEU A 368 -18.53 4.16 -5.80
CA LEU A 368 -18.12 2.91 -6.42
C LEU A 368 -18.81 2.82 -7.79
N ILE A 369 -18.00 2.75 -8.85
CA ILE A 369 -18.47 2.66 -10.23
C ILE A 369 -17.92 1.38 -10.84
N ASN A 370 -18.69 0.68 -11.66
CA ASN A 370 -18.22 -0.50 -12.39
C ASN A 370 -17.48 -1.50 -11.50
N THR A 371 -17.98 -1.77 -10.31
CA THR A 371 -17.37 -2.71 -9.36
C THR A 371 -18.03 -4.07 -9.48
N ARG A 372 -17.24 -5.11 -9.68
CA ARG A 372 -17.71 -6.49 -9.85
C ARG A 372 -17.11 -7.39 -8.79
N VAL A 373 -17.95 -8.16 -8.13
CA VAL A 373 -17.58 -9.00 -7.00
C VAL A 373 -17.99 -10.44 -7.25
N SER A 374 -17.10 -11.39 -6.94
CA SER A 374 -17.37 -12.83 -6.96
C SER A 374 -16.74 -13.55 -5.78
N GLY A 375 -17.23 -14.75 -5.46
CA GLY A 375 -16.66 -15.61 -4.44
C GLY A 375 -17.33 -15.53 -3.07
N GLY A 376 -18.43 -14.75 -2.94
CA GLY A 376 -19.14 -14.57 -1.67
C GLY A 376 -18.47 -13.56 -0.74
N GLY A 377 -18.95 -13.49 0.51
CA GLY A 377 -18.38 -12.62 1.55
C GLY A 377 -19.38 -11.67 2.20
N THR A 378 -18.86 -10.74 3.01
CA THR A 378 -19.67 -9.73 3.71
C THR A 378 -19.43 -8.34 3.12
N ILE A 379 -20.54 -7.68 2.76
CA ILE A 379 -20.56 -6.29 2.29
C ILE A 379 -21.03 -5.40 3.44
N SER A 380 -20.22 -4.45 3.87
CA SER A 380 -20.48 -3.65 5.07
C SER A 380 -20.44 -2.15 4.79
N PHE A 381 -21.43 -1.43 5.31
CA PHE A 381 -21.48 0.03 5.40
C PHE A 381 -21.93 0.37 6.82
N ASN A 382 -20.98 0.56 7.73
CA ASN A 382 -21.23 0.75 9.16
C ASN A 382 -20.77 2.14 9.59
N GLY A 383 -21.68 3.10 9.56
CA GLY A 383 -21.50 4.47 10.07
C GLY A 383 -21.39 4.49 11.59
N TYR A 384 -20.89 5.60 12.13
CA TYR A 384 -20.58 5.73 13.56
C TYR A 384 -21.85 5.86 14.43
N ASP A 385 -22.74 6.74 14.04
CA ASP A 385 -24.02 6.97 14.70
C ASP A 385 -25.01 7.64 13.73
N HIS A 386 -26.17 8.08 14.24
CA HIS A 386 -27.21 8.72 13.45
C HIS A 386 -26.74 10.01 12.76
N ASP A 387 -25.85 10.77 13.38
CA ASP A 387 -25.37 12.06 12.86
C ASP A 387 -24.10 11.93 12.00
N HIS A 388 -23.38 10.81 12.14
CA HIS A 388 -22.16 10.50 11.41
C HIS A 388 -22.34 9.25 10.56
N ARG A 389 -23.26 9.36 9.60
CA ARG A 389 -23.62 8.30 8.67
C ARG A 389 -22.58 8.16 7.56
N ILE A 390 -22.44 6.96 7.02
CA ILE A 390 -21.70 6.77 5.76
C ILE A 390 -22.59 7.20 4.61
N ALA A 391 -22.11 8.09 3.75
CA ALA A 391 -22.78 8.44 2.50
C ALA A 391 -22.00 7.90 1.29
N ALA A 392 -22.60 6.97 0.54
CA ALA A 392 -21.96 6.33 -0.61
C ALA A 392 -22.91 6.22 -1.81
N THR A 393 -22.31 6.26 -3.01
CA THR A 393 -23.03 6.01 -4.28
C THR A 393 -22.47 4.71 -4.90
N LEU A 394 -23.40 3.84 -5.29
CA LEU A 394 -23.10 2.58 -5.96
C LEU A 394 -23.68 2.62 -7.37
N ASP A 395 -22.83 2.75 -8.37
CA ASP A 395 -23.22 2.80 -9.78
C ASP A 395 -22.60 1.63 -10.54
N SER A 396 -23.41 0.75 -11.10
CA SER A 396 -22.90 -0.47 -11.76
C SER A 396 -22.08 -1.36 -10.81
N VAL A 397 -22.56 -1.55 -9.59
CA VAL A 397 -21.96 -2.44 -8.59
C VAL A 397 -22.69 -3.77 -8.59
N GLN A 398 -22.01 -4.85 -8.99
CA GLN A 398 -22.66 -6.11 -9.27
C GLN A 398 -21.92 -7.32 -8.71
N LEU A 399 -22.71 -8.26 -8.16
CA LEU A 399 -22.29 -9.62 -7.87
C LEU A 399 -22.36 -10.43 -9.18
N THR A 400 -21.31 -11.17 -9.49
CA THR A 400 -21.15 -11.87 -10.76
C THR A 400 -21.35 -13.38 -10.65
N ASP A 401 -21.67 -13.87 -9.47
CA ASP A 401 -21.94 -15.28 -9.18
C ASP A 401 -23.11 -15.47 -8.19
N ASP A 402 -23.54 -16.72 -8.02
CA ASP A 402 -24.64 -17.10 -7.12
C ASP A 402 -24.16 -17.44 -5.69
N ARG A 403 -22.95 -17.02 -5.30
CA ARG A 403 -22.43 -17.25 -3.96
C ARG A 403 -23.22 -16.46 -2.93
N ALA A 404 -23.26 -16.98 -1.71
CA ALA A 404 -23.92 -16.31 -0.61
C ALA A 404 -23.14 -15.08 -0.16
N TYR A 405 -23.86 -13.94 -0.05
CA TYR A 405 -23.33 -12.70 0.49
C TYR A 405 -24.09 -12.33 1.76
N ALA A 406 -23.35 -11.90 2.77
CA ALA A 406 -23.91 -11.27 3.95
C ALA A 406 -23.82 -9.75 3.82
N TYR A 407 -24.73 -9.04 4.51
CA TYR A 407 -24.79 -7.58 4.49
C TYR A 407 -24.81 -7.05 5.91
N SER A 408 -23.98 -6.04 6.20
CA SER A 408 -24.03 -5.26 7.43
C SER A 408 -24.27 -3.81 7.07
N LEU A 409 -25.40 -3.26 7.51
CA LEU A 409 -25.85 -1.91 7.13
C LEU A 409 -26.33 -1.17 8.38
N HIS A 410 -25.54 -0.23 8.86
CA HIS A 410 -25.85 0.60 10.02
C HIS A 410 -25.47 2.05 9.74
N HIS A 411 -26.37 2.98 10.09
CA HIS A 411 -26.11 4.42 9.92
C HIS A 411 -25.51 4.76 8.55
N ALA A 412 -26.16 4.29 7.47
CA ALA A 412 -25.66 4.49 6.10
C ALA A 412 -26.76 5.10 5.21
N ASP A 413 -26.37 5.99 4.31
CA ASP A 413 -27.18 6.57 3.25
C ASP A 413 -26.57 6.17 1.91
N ILE A 414 -27.20 5.22 1.23
CA ILE A 414 -26.67 4.61 0.03
C ILE A 414 -27.53 5.01 -1.18
N THR A 415 -26.92 5.65 -2.16
CA THR A 415 -27.54 5.93 -3.45
C THR A 415 -27.21 4.82 -4.44
N LEU A 416 -28.22 4.24 -5.08
CA LEU A 416 -28.11 3.14 -6.04
C LEU A 416 -28.36 3.62 -7.46
N GLY A 417 -27.46 3.35 -8.36
CA GLY A 417 -27.57 3.70 -9.78
C GLY A 417 -26.90 5.02 -10.17
N PRO A 418 -27.08 5.46 -11.43
CA PRO A 418 -28.09 4.99 -12.41
C PRO A 418 -27.83 3.61 -13.03
N GLY A 419 -26.60 3.13 -13.10
CA GLY A 419 -26.28 1.82 -13.66
C GLY A 419 -26.76 0.64 -12.81
N PRO A 420 -26.59 -0.60 -13.27
CA PRO A 420 -27.16 -1.77 -12.61
C PRO A 420 -26.47 -2.06 -11.27
N VAL A 421 -27.31 -2.29 -10.24
CA VAL A 421 -26.88 -2.74 -8.90
C VAL A 421 -27.76 -3.93 -8.52
N ASN A 422 -27.14 -5.06 -8.20
CA ASN A 422 -27.84 -6.30 -7.84
C ASN A 422 -27.60 -6.74 -6.39
N LEU A 423 -27.12 -5.84 -5.54
CA LEU A 423 -26.96 -6.11 -4.11
C LEU A 423 -28.33 -6.18 -3.42
N ALA A 424 -28.53 -7.21 -2.59
CA ALA A 424 -29.76 -7.45 -1.86
C ALA A 424 -29.66 -6.95 -0.42
N PHE A 425 -29.65 -5.64 -0.23
CA PHE A 425 -29.60 -5.05 1.11
C PHE A 425 -30.83 -5.42 1.94
N PRO A 426 -30.67 -5.74 3.23
CA PRO A 426 -31.76 -6.08 4.13
C PRO A 426 -32.67 -4.87 4.36
N SER A 427 -34.00 -5.12 4.47
CA SER A 427 -34.98 -4.12 4.89
C SER A 427 -35.00 -3.98 6.42
N GLY A 428 -35.50 -2.82 6.91
CA GLY A 428 -35.71 -2.59 8.35
C GLY A 428 -34.43 -2.27 9.14
N THR A 429 -33.36 -1.88 8.45
CA THR A 429 -32.16 -1.30 9.08
C THR A 429 -32.40 0.18 9.39
N ASP A 430 -31.53 0.79 10.17
CA ASP A 430 -31.47 2.23 10.44
C ASP A 430 -30.84 3.03 9.28
N SER A 431 -30.61 2.37 8.13
CA SER A 431 -29.98 2.94 6.94
C SER A 431 -31.02 3.28 5.86
N THR A 432 -30.67 4.21 4.98
CA THR A 432 -31.53 4.69 3.91
C THR A 432 -30.95 4.28 2.55
N LEU A 433 -31.81 3.73 1.70
CA LEU A 433 -31.49 3.41 0.31
C LEU A 433 -32.25 4.36 -0.62
N HIS A 434 -31.53 4.98 -1.54
CA HIS A 434 -32.10 5.90 -2.54
C HIS A 434 -31.82 5.40 -3.96
N GLY A 435 -32.58 5.94 -4.93
CA GLY A 435 -32.34 5.70 -6.34
C GLY A 435 -33.05 4.48 -6.92
N ASN A 436 -32.98 4.37 -8.23
CA ASN A 436 -33.58 3.30 -9.02
C ASN A 436 -32.56 2.77 -10.02
N PRO A 437 -31.75 1.80 -9.64
CA PRO A 437 -30.72 1.25 -10.52
C PRO A 437 -31.32 0.57 -11.74
N ALA A 438 -30.68 0.68 -12.89
CA ALA A 438 -31.04 -0.06 -14.08
C ALA A 438 -30.90 -1.57 -13.85
N LYS A 439 -31.55 -2.36 -14.68
CA LYS A 439 -31.28 -3.79 -14.78
C LYS A 439 -30.16 -4.01 -15.79
N GLY A 440 -29.24 -4.93 -15.50
CA GLY A 440 -28.16 -5.23 -16.42
C GLY A 440 -27.37 -6.46 -15.99
N THR A 441 -26.63 -7.04 -16.92
CA THR A 441 -25.72 -8.14 -16.66
C THR A 441 -24.33 -7.57 -16.38
N PRO A 442 -23.61 -8.04 -15.35
CA PRO A 442 -22.26 -7.58 -15.05
C PRO A 442 -21.29 -7.91 -16.20
N ALA A 443 -20.39 -6.98 -16.48
CA ALA A 443 -19.27 -7.26 -17.36
C ALA A 443 -18.33 -8.28 -16.71
N SER A 444 -17.66 -9.10 -17.55
CA SER A 444 -16.70 -10.09 -17.04
C SER A 444 -15.45 -9.44 -16.46
N CYS A 445 -14.94 -9.99 -15.37
CA CYS A 445 -13.66 -9.65 -14.76
C CYS A 445 -12.53 -10.64 -15.11
N GLU A 446 -12.79 -11.68 -15.86
CA GLU A 446 -11.82 -12.78 -16.08
C GLU A 446 -10.47 -12.31 -16.60
N THR A 447 -10.46 -11.35 -17.51
CA THR A 447 -9.21 -10.81 -18.09
C THR A 447 -8.45 -9.88 -17.15
N LYS A 448 -9.06 -9.44 -16.06
CA LYS A 448 -8.43 -8.58 -15.05
C LYS A 448 -7.59 -9.36 -14.04
N PHE A 449 -7.88 -10.66 -13.86
CA PHE A 449 -7.15 -11.50 -12.92
C PHE A 449 -5.96 -12.16 -13.60
N VAL A 450 -4.84 -11.46 -13.59
CA VAL A 450 -3.58 -11.95 -14.15
C VAL A 450 -2.74 -12.65 -13.07
N PRO A 451 -1.89 -13.65 -13.43
CA PRO A 451 -0.98 -14.26 -12.45
C PRO A 451 0.06 -13.25 -11.95
N PHE A 452 0.53 -13.45 -10.71
CA PHE A 452 1.65 -12.65 -10.20
C PHE A 452 2.89 -12.87 -11.08
N PRO A 453 3.60 -11.81 -11.52
CA PRO A 453 4.76 -11.95 -12.38
C PRO A 453 5.86 -12.76 -11.70
N THR A 454 6.33 -13.81 -12.34
CA THR A 454 7.54 -14.52 -11.89
C THR A 454 8.76 -13.62 -12.07
N PRO A 455 9.73 -13.67 -11.14
CA PRO A 455 10.97 -12.89 -11.23
C PRO A 455 11.79 -13.18 -12.47
#